data_248de3659959bc3ab32a0cd28b390917
#
_entry.id   248de3659959bc3ab32a0cd28b390917
#
_cell.length_a   1.000
_cell.length_b   1.000
_cell.length_c   1.000
_cell.angle_alpha   90.00
_cell.angle_beta   90.00
_cell.angle_gamma   90.00
#
_symmetry.space_group_name_H-M   'P 1'
#
loop_
_entity.id
_entity.type
_entity.pdbx_description
1 polymer ?
#
loop_
_entity_poly.entity_id
_entity_poly.type
_entity_poly.pdbx_seq_one_letter_code
_entity_poly.pdbx_strand_id
1 'polypeptide(L)'
;AHIGNKISATLTSTGTPSYFVHATEASHGDLGSIKKDDCVIAISNSGETSELNNIIQFTKRFNIRLISITSNSKSILHKNATVGILYKKPIEACPLNLAPTSSTSMSMIIGDCIAISLLELRGFKSTQFKSLHPGGNLGKDLKNLNDVMHLGKKLPLAKLDEKMSKSLITMTRKSFGCIGVINSKKQ
;
A
#
# COMPACT_ATOMS: atom_id res chain seq x y z
N ALA A 1 13.54 8.90 7.63
CA ALA A 1 13.64 7.70 6.78
C ALA A 1 12.47 6.74 7.04
N HIS A 2 12.34 6.12 8.23
CA HIS A 2 11.33 5.08 8.53
C HIS A 2 9.89 5.54 8.33
N ILE A 3 9.53 6.77 8.72
CA ILE A 3 8.21 7.34 8.50
C ILE A 3 7.89 7.46 7.00
N GLY A 4 8.84 7.96 6.20
CA GLY A 4 8.67 8.04 4.75
C GLY A 4 8.44 6.67 4.10
N ASN A 5 9.19 5.66 4.53
CA ASN A 5 9.01 4.29 4.06
C ASN A 5 7.63 3.72 4.42
N LYS A 6 7.16 3.95 5.67
CA LYS A 6 5.81 3.55 6.11
C LYS A 6 4.72 4.22 5.26
N ILE A 7 4.83 5.52 5.02
CA ILE A 7 3.86 6.26 4.20
C ILE A 7 3.83 5.73 2.77
N SER A 8 5.00 5.47 2.18
CA SER A 8 5.09 4.86 0.85
C SER A 8 4.42 3.49 0.80
N ALA A 9 4.65 2.64 1.81
CA ALA A 9 3.98 1.34 1.90
C ALA A 9 2.45 1.47 2.02
N THR A 10 1.96 2.42 2.81
CA THR A 10 0.52 2.68 2.94
C THR A 10 -0.09 3.15 1.61
N LEU A 11 0.54 4.11 0.92
CA LEU A 11 0.11 4.59 -0.39
C LEU A 11 0.01 3.44 -1.40
N THR A 12 1.06 2.62 -1.49
CA THR A 12 1.09 1.48 -2.40
C THR A 12 0.00 0.47 -2.09
N SER A 13 -0.19 0.13 -0.81
CA SER A 13 -1.20 -0.83 -0.37
C SER A 13 -2.64 -0.33 -0.53
N THR A 14 -2.83 0.98 -0.68
CA THR A 14 -4.13 1.64 -0.90
C THR A 14 -4.33 2.10 -2.35
N GLY A 15 -3.55 1.57 -3.29
CA GLY A 15 -3.76 1.77 -4.73
C GLY A 15 -3.08 3.00 -5.34
N THR A 16 -2.22 3.69 -4.58
CA THR A 16 -1.37 4.77 -5.11
C THR A 16 0.06 4.27 -5.22
N PRO A 17 0.60 4.03 -6.44
CA PRO A 17 1.99 3.62 -6.60
C PRO A 17 2.93 4.61 -5.93
N SER A 18 3.81 4.10 -5.10
CA SER A 18 4.76 4.92 -4.35
C SER A 18 6.00 4.10 -4.02
N TYR A 19 7.14 4.77 -3.94
CA TYR A 19 8.40 4.20 -3.48
C TYR A 19 9.13 5.21 -2.60
N PHE A 20 9.97 4.70 -1.73
CA PHE A 20 10.74 5.50 -0.79
C PHE A 20 12.13 5.79 -1.35
N VAL A 21 12.55 7.05 -1.31
CA VAL A 21 13.91 7.49 -1.62
C VAL A 21 14.55 8.03 -0.35
N HIS A 22 15.70 7.48 0.03
CA HIS A 22 16.45 8.00 1.15
C HIS A 22 17.18 9.29 0.74
N ALA A 23 17.05 10.36 1.53
CA ALA A 23 17.60 11.67 1.14
C ALA A 23 19.14 11.65 0.94
N THR A 24 19.86 10.86 1.72
CA THR A 24 21.31 10.67 1.56
C THR A 24 21.61 9.94 0.26
N GLU A 25 20.94 8.81 -0.01
CA GLU A 25 21.15 8.01 -1.22
C GLU A 25 20.74 8.76 -2.50
N ALA A 26 19.75 9.65 -2.39
CA ALA A 26 19.38 10.55 -3.47
C ALA A 26 20.59 11.31 -4.04
N SER A 27 21.51 11.74 -3.16
CA SER A 27 22.73 12.44 -3.56
C SER A 27 23.76 11.56 -4.28
N HIS A 28 23.58 10.24 -4.23
CA HIS A 28 24.48 9.24 -4.80
C HIS A 28 23.88 8.49 -6.01
N GLY A 29 22.80 9.00 -6.58
CA GLY A 29 22.26 8.49 -7.84
C GLY A 29 20.77 8.15 -7.80
N ASP A 30 20.14 7.95 -6.62
CA ASP A 30 18.73 7.56 -6.50
C ASP A 30 17.75 8.62 -7.00
N LEU A 31 18.22 9.90 -7.20
CA LEU A 31 17.44 10.91 -7.92
C LEU A 31 17.02 10.45 -9.33
N GLY A 32 17.81 9.57 -9.94
CA GLY A 32 17.50 9.01 -11.26
C GLY A 32 16.21 8.15 -11.28
N SER A 33 15.73 7.69 -10.13
CA SER A 33 14.47 6.98 -10.04
C SER A 33 13.23 7.89 -10.16
N ILE A 34 13.39 9.19 -9.87
CA ILE A 34 12.30 10.18 -9.88
C ILE A 34 12.04 10.65 -11.30
N LYS A 35 10.82 10.47 -11.78
CA LYS A 35 10.40 10.84 -13.15
C LYS A 35 9.71 12.20 -13.17
N LYS A 36 9.64 12.79 -14.34
CA LYS A 36 9.04 14.13 -14.56
C LYS A 36 7.59 14.23 -14.11
N ASP A 37 6.82 13.14 -14.24
CA ASP A 37 5.39 13.11 -13.91
C ASP A 37 5.12 12.66 -12.46
N ASP A 38 6.18 12.37 -11.70
CA ASP A 38 6.05 12.02 -10.30
C ASP A 38 5.70 13.24 -9.43
N CYS A 39 5.26 12.94 -8.22
CA CYS A 39 5.10 13.91 -7.15
C CYS A 39 5.95 13.47 -5.95
N VAL A 40 6.86 14.30 -5.53
CA VAL A 40 7.75 14.02 -4.39
C VAL A 40 7.13 14.54 -3.10
N ILE A 41 7.03 13.70 -2.09
CA ILE A 41 6.64 14.10 -0.72
C ILE A 41 7.91 14.12 0.14
N ALA A 42 8.32 15.31 0.57
CA ALA A 42 9.47 15.48 1.46
C ALA A 42 9.01 15.81 2.89
N ILE A 43 9.56 15.09 3.85
CA ILE A 43 9.13 15.13 5.26
C ILE A 43 10.31 15.57 6.11
N SER A 44 10.16 16.69 6.80
CA SER A 44 11.13 17.19 7.78
C SER A 44 10.45 18.09 8.79
N ASN A 45 10.54 17.77 10.08
CA ASN A 45 9.93 18.58 11.13
C ASN A 45 10.46 20.02 11.12
N SER A 46 11.77 20.22 11.03
CA SER A 46 12.38 21.55 10.93
C SER A 46 12.25 22.17 9.52
N GLY A 47 12.15 21.32 8.49
CA GLY A 47 12.22 21.73 7.08
C GLY A 47 13.60 22.24 6.63
N GLU A 48 14.62 22.08 7.48
CA GLU A 48 16.00 22.55 7.27
C GLU A 48 17.01 21.39 7.18
N THR A 49 16.54 20.18 6.95
CA THR A 49 17.38 18.98 6.83
C THR A 49 18.25 19.12 5.59
N SER A 50 19.56 19.18 5.76
CA SER A 50 20.55 19.44 4.68
C SER A 50 20.49 18.41 3.56
N GLU A 51 20.24 17.15 3.90
CA GLU A 51 20.16 16.03 2.95
C GLU A 51 18.99 16.17 1.95
N LEU A 52 17.98 16.98 2.27
CA LEU A 52 16.87 17.25 1.37
C LEU A 52 17.21 18.30 0.29
N ASN A 53 18.29 19.04 0.45
CA ASN A 53 18.63 20.13 -0.50
C ASN A 53 18.80 19.64 -1.94
N ASN A 54 19.41 18.47 -2.15
CA ASN A 54 19.58 17.91 -3.48
C ASN A 54 18.24 17.49 -4.10
N ILE A 55 17.33 16.96 -3.32
CA ILE A 55 15.96 16.63 -3.77
C ILE A 55 15.21 17.93 -4.15
N ILE A 56 15.29 18.97 -3.31
CA ILE A 56 14.66 20.27 -3.56
C ILE A 56 15.20 20.89 -4.87
N GLN A 57 16.52 20.90 -5.06
CA GLN A 57 17.13 21.44 -6.27
C GLN A 57 16.77 20.62 -7.52
N PHE A 58 16.74 19.30 -7.39
CA PHE A 58 16.34 18.39 -8.46
C PHE A 58 14.90 18.62 -8.90
N THR A 59 13.97 18.64 -7.94
CA THR A 59 12.54 18.85 -8.23
C THR A 59 12.31 20.22 -8.89
N LYS A 60 12.99 21.27 -8.42
CA LYS A 60 12.94 22.60 -9.01
C LYS A 60 13.50 22.63 -10.43
N ARG A 61 14.67 22.03 -10.66
CA ARG A 61 15.34 21.97 -11.98
C ARG A 61 14.50 21.28 -13.03
N PHE A 62 13.84 20.19 -12.68
CA PHE A 62 13.07 19.36 -13.62
C PHE A 62 11.56 19.63 -13.57
N ASN A 63 11.15 20.68 -12.83
CA ASN A 63 9.74 21.07 -12.66
C ASN A 63 8.86 19.90 -12.15
N ILE A 64 9.37 19.12 -11.19
CA ILE A 64 8.68 18.01 -10.55
C ILE A 64 7.92 18.57 -9.33
N ARG A 65 6.67 18.15 -9.15
CA ARG A 65 5.85 18.60 -8.02
C ARG A 65 6.44 18.14 -6.70
N LEU A 66 6.63 19.08 -5.78
CA LEU A 66 7.14 18.84 -4.43
C LEU A 66 6.07 19.17 -3.39
N ILE A 67 5.70 18.21 -2.57
CA ILE A 67 4.87 18.39 -1.39
C ILE A 67 5.78 18.39 -0.17
N SER A 68 5.68 19.41 0.68
CA SER A 68 6.40 19.44 1.95
C SER A 68 5.49 19.11 3.12
N ILE A 69 5.97 18.30 4.06
CA ILE A 69 5.35 18.07 5.37
C ILE A 69 6.33 18.56 6.42
N THR A 70 6.01 19.69 7.08
CA THR A 70 6.93 20.36 8.03
C THR A 70 6.16 21.15 9.06
N SER A 71 6.80 21.46 10.20
CA SER A 71 6.26 22.37 11.22
C SER A 71 6.76 23.83 11.07
N ASN A 72 7.60 24.11 10.05
CA ASN A 72 8.24 25.41 9.88
C ASN A 72 7.91 26.05 8.53
N SER A 73 7.00 27.02 8.54
CA SER A 73 6.59 27.76 7.33
C SER A 73 7.71 28.61 6.70
N LYS A 74 8.76 28.91 7.45
CA LYS A 74 9.89 29.73 6.97
C LYS A 74 11.04 28.88 6.41
N SER A 75 10.93 27.54 6.49
CA SER A 75 11.99 26.63 6.09
C SER A 75 12.26 26.61 4.59
N ILE A 76 13.47 26.20 4.22
CA ILE A 76 13.89 26.01 2.84
C ILE A 76 12.95 25.03 2.14
N LEU A 77 12.62 23.91 2.78
CA LEU A 77 11.73 22.89 2.24
C LEU A 77 10.34 23.47 1.93
N HIS A 78 9.74 24.22 2.86
CA HIS A 78 8.39 24.75 2.66
C HIS A 78 8.35 25.81 1.55
N LYS A 79 9.33 26.72 1.52
CA LYS A 79 9.40 27.78 0.51
C LYS A 79 9.59 27.29 -0.93
N ASN A 80 10.17 26.12 -1.10
CA ASN A 80 10.40 25.52 -2.42
C ASN A 80 9.37 24.46 -2.80
N ALA A 81 8.42 24.15 -1.92
CA ALA A 81 7.37 23.18 -2.22
C ALA A 81 6.28 23.76 -3.14
N THR A 82 5.74 22.93 -4.02
CA THR A 82 4.54 23.26 -4.82
C THR A 82 3.31 23.33 -3.92
N VAL A 83 3.24 22.43 -2.91
CA VAL A 83 2.20 22.39 -1.90
C VAL A 83 2.86 22.17 -0.54
N GLY A 84 2.54 23.03 0.42
CA GLY A 84 3.06 22.93 1.79
C GLY A 84 2.00 22.46 2.77
N ILE A 85 2.22 21.32 3.40
CA ILE A 85 1.41 20.84 4.51
C ILE A 85 2.12 21.22 5.81
N LEU A 86 1.51 22.16 6.52
CA LEU A 86 2.03 22.68 7.79
C LEU A 86 1.25 22.09 8.96
N TYR A 87 1.98 21.72 9.99
CA TYR A 87 1.41 21.38 11.28
C TYR A 87 2.06 22.19 12.39
N LYS A 88 1.35 22.40 13.48
CA LYS A 88 1.89 23.10 14.65
C LYS A 88 3.04 22.27 15.22
N LYS A 89 4.21 22.90 15.42
CA LYS A 89 5.37 22.24 16.02
C LYS A 89 4.97 21.62 17.37
N PRO A 90 5.02 20.31 17.52
CA PRO A 90 4.67 19.65 18.77
C PRO A 90 5.82 19.74 19.76
N ILE A 91 5.48 19.62 21.04
CA ILE A 91 6.47 19.30 22.08
C ILE A 91 6.73 17.80 21.98
N GLU A 92 7.99 17.41 21.93
CA GLU A 92 8.34 15.99 21.90
C GLU A 92 8.02 15.33 23.26
N ALA A 93 7.56 14.08 23.25
CA ALA A 93 7.25 13.34 24.48
C ALA A 93 8.51 12.94 25.27
N CYS A 94 9.67 13.08 24.66
CA CYS A 94 10.96 12.90 25.33
C CYS A 94 11.15 13.95 26.43
N PRO A 95 11.55 13.57 27.67
CA PRO A 95 11.80 14.51 28.75
C PRO A 95 12.80 15.62 28.42
N LEU A 96 13.73 15.34 27.53
CA LEU A 96 14.72 16.28 27.01
C LEU A 96 14.22 17.11 25.82
N ASN A 97 13.03 16.84 25.33
CA ASN A 97 12.48 17.41 24.10
C ASN A 97 13.39 17.28 22.85
N LEU A 98 14.21 16.22 22.81
CA LEU A 98 15.20 15.97 21.75
C LEU A 98 14.82 14.80 20.85
N ALA A 99 14.40 13.67 21.42
CA ALA A 99 14.06 12.48 20.64
C ALA A 99 12.75 12.69 19.87
N PRO A 100 12.74 12.49 18.54
CA PRO A 100 11.54 12.68 17.73
C PRO A 100 10.50 11.61 18.05
N THR A 101 9.37 12.04 18.61
CA THR A 101 8.24 11.22 19.05
C THR A 101 6.92 11.80 18.52
N SER A 102 6.47 12.91 19.09
CA SER A 102 5.24 13.61 18.67
C SER A 102 5.34 14.08 17.22
N SER A 103 6.48 14.62 16.80
CA SER A 103 6.70 15.05 15.42
C SER A 103 6.65 13.91 14.42
N THR A 104 7.20 12.74 14.76
CA THR A 104 7.13 11.55 13.88
C THR A 104 5.72 11.00 13.82
N SER A 105 4.98 10.99 14.92
CA SER A 105 3.57 10.58 14.96
C SER A 105 2.69 11.50 14.11
N MET A 106 2.87 12.82 14.22
CA MET A 106 2.18 13.80 13.38
C MET A 106 2.45 13.59 11.90
N SER A 107 3.72 13.42 11.52
CA SER A 107 4.10 13.17 10.13
C SER A 107 3.48 11.88 9.59
N MET A 108 3.42 10.83 10.40
CA MET A 108 2.81 9.55 10.03
C MET A 108 1.30 9.68 9.83
N ILE A 109 0.61 10.36 10.76
CA ILE A 109 -0.84 10.59 10.66
C ILE A 109 -1.17 11.40 9.40
N ILE A 110 -0.41 12.46 9.11
CA ILE A 110 -0.60 13.27 7.90
C ILE A 110 -0.43 12.40 6.64
N GLY A 111 0.60 11.55 6.62
CA GLY A 111 0.83 10.63 5.50
C GLY A 111 -0.31 9.62 5.32
N ASP A 112 -0.87 9.09 6.40
CA ASP A 112 -2.02 8.20 6.36
C ASP A 112 -3.29 8.94 5.88
N CYS A 113 -3.50 10.18 6.33
CA CYS A 113 -4.59 11.01 5.83
C CYS A 113 -4.49 11.23 4.31
N ILE A 114 -3.28 11.51 3.79
CA ILE A 114 -3.05 11.64 2.34
C ILE A 114 -3.41 10.31 1.63
N ALA A 115 -2.94 9.19 2.14
CA ALA A 115 -3.18 7.88 1.53
C ALA A 115 -4.68 7.54 1.48
N ILE A 116 -5.41 7.77 2.58
CA ILE A 116 -6.85 7.51 2.65
C ILE A 116 -7.64 8.50 1.78
N SER A 117 -7.26 9.78 1.75
CA SER A 117 -7.91 10.76 0.86
C SER A 117 -7.73 10.38 -0.61
N LEU A 118 -6.55 9.90 -1.01
CA LEU A 118 -6.29 9.43 -2.37
C LEU A 118 -7.06 8.14 -2.69
N LEU A 119 -7.17 7.22 -1.72
CA LEU A 119 -7.98 6.01 -1.85
C LEU A 119 -9.45 6.37 -2.16
N GLU A 120 -10.01 7.32 -1.41
CA GLU A 120 -11.38 7.79 -1.61
C GLU A 120 -11.55 8.49 -2.95
N LEU A 121 -10.71 9.46 -3.28
CA LEU A 121 -10.73 10.20 -4.54
C LEU A 121 -10.60 9.30 -5.77
N ARG A 122 -9.85 8.22 -5.68
CA ARG A 122 -9.70 7.23 -6.75
C ARG A 122 -10.81 6.19 -6.81
N GLY A 123 -11.74 6.20 -5.86
CA GLY A 123 -12.81 5.21 -5.77
C GLY A 123 -12.26 3.78 -5.58
N PHE A 124 -11.18 3.63 -4.81
CA PHE A 124 -10.52 2.35 -4.58
C PHE A 124 -11.45 1.39 -3.82
N LYS A 125 -11.72 0.22 -4.41
CA LYS A 125 -12.70 -0.75 -3.89
C LYS A 125 -12.04 -1.89 -3.11
N SER A 126 -12.82 -2.54 -2.24
CA SER A 126 -12.39 -3.74 -1.50
C SER A 126 -11.87 -4.87 -2.39
N THR A 127 -12.41 -5.01 -3.61
CA THR A 127 -11.93 -5.97 -4.59
C THR A 127 -10.50 -5.70 -5.05
N GLN A 128 -10.14 -4.41 -5.21
CA GLN A 128 -8.78 -4.00 -5.55
C GLN A 128 -7.84 -4.19 -4.34
N PHE A 129 -8.33 -3.88 -3.12
CA PHE A 129 -7.58 -4.14 -1.89
C PHE A 129 -7.22 -5.63 -1.76
N LYS A 130 -8.17 -6.53 -2.05
CA LYS A 130 -7.98 -7.97 -2.07
C LYS A 130 -6.87 -8.40 -3.05
N SER A 131 -6.83 -7.83 -4.26
CA SER A 131 -5.82 -8.17 -5.25
C SER A 131 -4.40 -7.75 -4.84
N LEU A 132 -4.28 -6.68 -4.05
CA LEU A 132 -2.99 -6.21 -3.53
C LEU A 132 -2.55 -6.95 -2.24
N HIS A 133 -3.47 -7.67 -1.56
CA HIS A 133 -3.20 -8.36 -0.29
C HIS A 133 -3.56 -9.85 -0.32
N PRO A 134 -3.02 -10.65 -1.26
CA PRO A 134 -3.45 -12.05 -1.46
C PRO A 134 -3.14 -12.97 -0.28
N GLY A 135 -2.14 -12.66 0.53
CA GLY A 135 -1.68 -13.49 1.66
C GLY A 135 -2.20 -13.08 3.04
N GLY A 136 -2.84 -11.91 3.18
CA GLY A 136 -3.28 -11.39 4.47
C GLY A 136 -4.64 -11.96 4.94
N ASN A 137 -4.93 -11.89 6.25
CA ASN A 137 -6.25 -12.26 6.79
C ASN A 137 -7.36 -11.41 6.17
N LEU A 138 -7.15 -10.11 5.99
CA LEU A 138 -8.07 -9.23 5.27
C LEU A 138 -8.36 -9.70 3.84
N GLY A 139 -7.36 -10.24 3.14
CA GLY A 139 -7.56 -10.83 1.81
C GLY A 139 -8.37 -12.12 1.86
N LYS A 140 -8.28 -12.89 2.96
CA LYS A 140 -9.08 -14.11 3.16
C LYS A 140 -10.54 -13.79 3.44
N ASP A 141 -10.82 -12.80 4.29
CA ASP A 141 -12.18 -12.39 4.65
C ASP A 141 -12.96 -11.79 3.46
N LEU A 142 -12.25 -11.29 2.46
CA LEU A 142 -12.85 -10.77 1.22
C LEU A 142 -13.04 -11.85 0.13
N LYS A 143 -12.65 -13.10 0.38
CA LYS A 143 -12.89 -14.21 -0.57
C LYS A 143 -14.37 -14.55 -0.62
N ASN A 144 -14.87 -14.77 -1.83
CA ASN A 144 -16.20 -15.32 -2.06
C ASN A 144 -16.10 -16.78 -2.51
N LEU A 145 -17.25 -17.46 -2.64
CA LEU A 145 -17.28 -18.86 -3.06
C LEU A 145 -16.60 -19.11 -4.40
N ASN A 146 -16.71 -18.18 -5.36
CA ASN A 146 -16.05 -18.31 -6.66
C ASN A 146 -14.52 -18.37 -6.56
N ASP A 147 -13.92 -17.76 -5.54
CA ASP A 147 -12.47 -17.75 -5.35
C ASP A 147 -11.93 -19.04 -4.74
N VAL A 148 -12.79 -19.85 -4.10
CA VAL A 148 -12.39 -21.04 -3.35
C VAL A 148 -13.03 -22.32 -3.86
N MET A 149 -14.14 -22.25 -4.61
CA MET A 149 -14.84 -23.41 -5.12
C MET A 149 -14.02 -24.17 -6.17
N HIS A 150 -14.20 -25.48 -6.16
CA HIS A 150 -13.65 -26.33 -7.20
C HIS A 150 -14.60 -26.39 -8.40
N LEU A 151 -14.06 -26.46 -9.61
CA LEU A 151 -14.82 -26.44 -10.86
C LEU A 151 -14.44 -27.59 -11.80
N GLY A 152 -15.36 -27.97 -12.65
CA GLY A 152 -15.13 -28.88 -13.76
C GLY A 152 -14.56 -30.24 -13.32
N LYS A 153 -13.44 -30.64 -13.91
CA LYS A 153 -12.80 -31.96 -13.67
C LYS A 153 -12.31 -32.14 -12.22
N LYS A 154 -12.26 -31.10 -11.39
CA LYS A 154 -11.90 -31.23 -9.97
C LYS A 154 -13.05 -31.74 -9.11
N LEU A 155 -14.30 -31.59 -9.56
CA LEU A 155 -15.47 -32.04 -8.77
C LEU A 155 -15.55 -33.57 -8.75
N PRO A 156 -15.84 -34.17 -7.60
CA PRO A 156 -16.14 -35.59 -7.48
C PRO A 156 -17.60 -35.83 -7.89
N LEU A 157 -17.83 -36.13 -9.13
CA LEU A 157 -19.18 -36.35 -9.68
C LEU A 157 -19.34 -37.79 -10.14
N ALA A 158 -20.52 -38.38 -9.92
CA ALA A 158 -20.95 -39.66 -10.43
C ALA A 158 -22.35 -39.55 -11.07
N LYS A 159 -22.68 -40.45 -11.96
CA LYS A 159 -24.04 -40.61 -12.48
C LYS A 159 -24.87 -41.50 -11.56
N LEU A 160 -26.21 -41.41 -11.66
CA LEU A 160 -27.14 -42.21 -10.85
C LEU A 160 -26.93 -43.72 -11.00
N ASP A 161 -26.55 -44.17 -12.19
CA ASP A 161 -26.34 -45.59 -12.57
C ASP A 161 -24.87 -46.04 -12.39
N GLU A 162 -24.00 -45.18 -11.83
CA GLU A 162 -22.59 -45.51 -11.62
C GLU A 162 -22.44 -46.56 -10.49
N LYS A 163 -21.56 -47.55 -10.70
CA LYS A 163 -21.28 -48.56 -9.63
C LYS A 163 -20.64 -47.88 -8.42
N MET A 164 -21.11 -48.30 -7.20
CA MET A 164 -20.61 -47.79 -5.93
C MET A 164 -19.07 -47.87 -5.81
N SER A 165 -18.47 -48.98 -6.27
CA SER A 165 -17.03 -49.18 -6.21
C SER A 165 -16.26 -48.09 -7.00
N LYS A 166 -16.77 -47.65 -8.16
CA LYS A 166 -16.16 -46.58 -8.97
C LYS A 166 -16.39 -45.21 -8.33
N SER A 167 -17.55 -44.99 -7.73
CA SER A 167 -17.88 -43.77 -7.00
C SER A 167 -16.96 -43.59 -5.80
N LEU A 168 -16.67 -44.65 -5.04
CA LEU A 168 -15.73 -44.63 -3.93
C LEU A 168 -14.31 -44.29 -4.40
N ILE A 169 -13.85 -44.86 -5.49
CA ILE A 169 -12.54 -44.54 -6.08
C ILE A 169 -12.47 -43.04 -6.46
N THR A 170 -13.52 -42.52 -7.09
CA THR A 170 -13.60 -41.13 -7.51
C THR A 170 -13.56 -40.18 -6.27
N MET A 171 -14.33 -40.51 -5.25
CA MET A 171 -14.39 -39.76 -4.00
C MET A 171 -13.01 -39.70 -3.31
N THR A 172 -12.36 -40.86 -3.18
CA THR A 172 -11.02 -40.97 -2.58
C THR A 172 -9.96 -40.22 -3.40
N ARG A 173 -9.96 -40.43 -4.71
CA ARG A 173 -9.00 -39.78 -5.63
C ARG A 173 -9.11 -38.25 -5.61
N LYS A 174 -10.30 -37.70 -5.39
CA LYS A 174 -10.54 -36.26 -5.33
C LYS A 174 -10.41 -35.69 -3.92
N SER A 175 -10.28 -36.51 -2.89
CA SER A 175 -10.04 -36.11 -1.50
C SER A 175 -11.10 -35.18 -0.88
N PHE A 176 -12.36 -35.26 -1.34
CA PHE A 176 -13.45 -34.41 -0.83
C PHE A 176 -14.24 -35.07 0.30
N GLY A 177 -14.10 -36.39 0.50
CA GLY A 177 -14.91 -37.13 1.47
C GLY A 177 -16.39 -37.26 1.11
N CYS A 178 -16.80 -36.72 -0.03
CA CYS A 178 -18.17 -36.78 -0.56
C CYS A 178 -18.14 -36.89 -2.09
N ILE A 179 -19.30 -37.24 -2.69
CA ILE A 179 -19.48 -37.28 -4.14
C ILE A 179 -20.83 -36.68 -4.49
N GLY A 180 -20.84 -35.83 -5.52
CA GLY A 180 -22.07 -35.28 -6.08
C GLY A 180 -22.67 -36.27 -7.09
N VAL A 181 -23.96 -36.60 -6.98
CA VAL A 181 -24.66 -37.43 -7.95
C VAL A 181 -25.43 -36.51 -8.88
N ILE A 182 -25.21 -36.67 -10.18
CA ILE A 182 -25.83 -35.83 -11.21
C ILE A 182 -26.74 -36.65 -12.14
N ASN A 183 -27.82 -36.02 -12.55
CA ASN A 183 -28.73 -36.60 -13.56
C ASN A 183 -28.20 -36.38 -15.00
N SER A 184 -28.96 -36.84 -15.99
CA SER A 184 -28.64 -36.66 -17.41
C SER A 184 -28.57 -35.19 -17.87
N LYS A 185 -29.21 -34.28 -17.13
CA LYS A 185 -29.17 -32.83 -17.37
C LYS A 185 -28.01 -32.13 -16.67
N LYS A 186 -27.12 -32.89 -15.98
CA LYS A 186 -25.99 -32.39 -15.18
C LYS A 186 -26.41 -31.49 -13.99
N GLN A 187 -27.60 -31.73 -13.47
CA GLN A 187 -28.14 -31.10 -12.27
C GLN A 187 -28.03 -32.03 -11.06
#